data_3225c6dbf437c511751dd9544c8a2bfd
#
_entry.id   3225c6dbf437c511751dd9544c8a2bfd
#
_cell.length_a   1.000
_cell.length_b   1.000
_cell.length_c   1.000
_cell.angle_alpha   90.00
_cell.angle_beta   90.00
_cell.angle_gamma   90.00
#
_symmetry.space_group_name_H-M   'P 1'
#
loop_
_entity.id
_entity.type
_entity.pdbx_description
1 polymer ?
#
loop_
_entity_poly.entity_id
_entity_poly.type
_entity_poly.pdbx_seq_one_letter_code
_entity_poly.pdbx_strand_id
1 'polypeptide(L)'
;MSLNLILTHPGGSHKDELLACSLLAAVHRVPIVRREPTPEDLADPTIAVVDVGGEHAPERNNFDHHQFPADHPPVCALSLVLQHLGVYEDARQFCDWLEPAEWFDTRGPNVTAKWLGVDRNTMTKLNSPIDVTVLRRFAKAKHLEPGEPLWEILNYIGADLLEYLRELRTRLDSIAQQAQIWTVDDHEILFLPRTDPLPDEPSAGIDRYLATIGKATSVAALIYPDRRGSGYGLSRHNDNPLYDFTRIDKQPDVHFAHARGFVAKTSAAEIGRVKELLGLARV
;
A
#
# COMPACT_ATOMS: atom_id res chain seq x y z
N MET A 1 20.46 -13.71 12.66
CA MET A 1 21.35 -12.94 13.60
C MET A 1 20.72 -11.60 13.86
N SER A 2 20.92 -10.99 15.03
CA SER A 2 20.43 -9.64 15.30
C SER A 2 21.37 -8.63 14.66
N LEU A 3 20.84 -7.61 13.99
CA LEU A 3 21.66 -6.49 13.52
C LEU A 3 22.12 -5.64 14.71
N ASN A 4 23.26 -5.00 14.54
CA ASN A 4 23.84 -4.03 15.47
C ASN A 4 23.86 -2.60 14.88
N LEU A 5 23.79 -2.49 13.55
CA LEU A 5 23.94 -1.25 12.81
C LEU A 5 23.24 -1.32 11.46
N ILE A 6 22.65 -0.19 11.04
CA ILE A 6 22.28 0.06 9.65
C ILE A 6 23.24 1.11 9.09
N LEU A 7 23.88 0.82 7.95
CA LEU A 7 24.82 1.71 7.29
C LEU A 7 24.30 2.05 5.90
N THR A 8 24.31 3.34 5.53
CA THR A 8 23.95 3.80 4.20
C THR A 8 24.88 4.93 3.74
N HIS A 9 24.82 5.28 2.43
CA HIS A 9 25.72 6.27 1.84
C HIS A 9 25.61 7.66 2.46
N PRO A 10 26.69 8.47 2.44
CA PRO A 10 26.65 9.87 2.83
C PRO A 10 26.08 10.75 1.69
N GLY A 11 25.88 12.04 1.97
CA GLY A 11 25.48 13.02 0.98
C GLY A 11 23.98 13.18 0.81
N GLY A 12 23.46 13.25 -0.43
CA GLY A 12 22.04 13.36 -0.71
C GLY A 12 21.23 12.21 -0.13
N SER A 13 19.94 12.39 -0.03
CA SER A 13 19.05 11.31 0.41
C SER A 13 17.90 11.15 -0.58
N HIS A 14 17.62 9.91 -0.92
CA HIS A 14 16.50 9.50 -1.77
C HIS A 14 15.41 8.80 -0.94
N LYS A 15 14.30 8.47 -1.56
CA LYS A 15 13.19 7.79 -0.84
C LYS A 15 13.48 6.33 -0.58
N ASP A 16 14.23 5.69 -1.46
CA ASP A 16 14.50 4.26 -1.39
C ASP A 16 15.39 3.89 -0.20
N GLU A 17 16.59 4.50 -0.04
CA GLU A 17 17.44 4.20 1.10
C GLU A 17 16.82 4.66 2.43
N LEU A 18 16.08 5.80 2.42
CA LEU A 18 15.37 6.25 3.61
C LEU A 18 14.33 5.23 4.06
N LEU A 19 13.50 4.72 3.13
CA LEU A 19 12.46 3.73 3.45
C LEU A 19 13.07 2.36 3.78
N ALA A 20 14.14 1.96 3.09
CA ALA A 20 14.86 0.73 3.42
C ALA A 20 15.44 0.78 4.84
N CYS A 21 16.12 1.88 5.21
CA CYS A 21 16.60 2.09 6.57
C CYS A 21 15.45 2.13 7.60
N SER A 22 14.30 2.73 7.23
CA SER A 22 13.11 2.79 8.09
C SER A 22 12.56 1.40 8.40
N LEU A 23 12.44 0.53 7.40
CA LEU A 23 11.99 -0.86 7.57
C LEU A 23 12.94 -1.64 8.49
N LEU A 24 14.25 -1.55 8.26
CA LEU A 24 15.24 -2.22 9.10
C LEU A 24 15.27 -1.67 10.53
N ALA A 25 15.11 -0.34 10.70
CA ALA A 25 15.01 0.28 12.02
C ALA A 25 13.78 -0.21 12.78
N ALA A 26 12.64 -0.37 12.11
CA ALA A 26 11.41 -0.88 12.71
C ALA A 26 11.54 -2.33 13.19
N VAL A 27 12.29 -3.16 12.43
CA VAL A 27 12.49 -4.57 12.77
C VAL A 27 13.55 -4.77 13.85
N HIS A 28 14.67 -4.04 13.78
CA HIS A 28 15.88 -4.35 14.56
C HIS A 28 16.17 -3.35 15.68
N ARG A 29 15.64 -2.11 15.60
CA ARG A 29 15.82 -1.04 16.60
C ARG A 29 17.30 -0.72 16.90
N VAL A 30 18.10 -0.57 15.85
CA VAL A 30 19.54 -0.32 15.92
C VAL A 30 19.89 1.06 15.35
N PRO A 31 21.07 1.61 15.65
CA PRO A 31 21.52 2.89 15.08
C PRO A 31 21.58 2.87 13.56
N ILE A 32 21.48 4.08 12.96
CA ILE A 32 21.68 4.31 11.52
C ILE A 32 22.91 5.21 11.36
N VAL A 33 23.88 4.80 10.55
CA VAL A 33 25.08 5.59 10.24
C VAL A 33 25.15 5.86 8.74
N ARG A 34 25.49 7.09 8.37
CA ARG A 34 25.65 7.52 6.97
C ARG A 34 27.10 7.83 6.67
N ARG A 35 27.80 6.89 6.03
CA ARG A 35 29.18 6.96 5.56
C ARG A 35 29.44 5.88 4.51
N GLU A 36 30.56 5.96 3.81
CA GLU A 36 31.02 4.86 2.96
C GLU A 36 31.31 3.61 3.81
N PRO A 37 30.92 2.40 3.35
CA PRO A 37 31.27 1.16 4.01
C PRO A 37 32.76 0.82 3.80
N THR A 38 33.34 0.15 4.78
CA THR A 38 34.66 -0.51 4.63
C THR A 38 34.47 -1.97 4.18
N PRO A 39 35.50 -2.66 3.70
CA PRO A 39 35.43 -4.10 3.43
C PRO A 39 35.01 -4.93 4.65
N GLU A 40 35.38 -4.50 5.85
CA GLU A 40 35.00 -5.14 7.11
C GLU A 40 33.50 -4.98 7.38
N ASP A 41 32.92 -3.80 7.09
CA ASP A 41 31.45 -3.57 7.21
C ASP A 41 30.67 -4.52 6.28
N LEU A 42 31.12 -4.67 5.03
CA LEU A 42 30.48 -5.56 4.04
C LEU A 42 30.61 -7.05 4.40
N ALA A 43 31.65 -7.39 5.16
CA ALA A 43 31.88 -8.77 5.61
C ALA A 43 31.14 -9.12 6.92
N ASP A 44 30.72 -8.13 7.70
CA ASP A 44 30.06 -8.32 8.99
C ASP A 44 28.54 -8.49 8.84
N PRO A 45 27.97 -9.69 9.04
CA PRO A 45 26.54 -9.93 8.88
C PRO A 45 25.68 -9.27 9.99
N THR A 46 26.28 -8.61 10.98
CA THR A 46 25.55 -7.82 11.98
C THR A 46 25.37 -6.36 11.56
N ILE A 47 25.91 -5.97 10.40
CA ILE A 47 25.75 -4.64 9.80
C ILE A 47 24.89 -4.78 8.54
N ALA A 48 23.75 -4.07 8.49
CA ALA A 48 23.01 -3.96 7.25
C ALA A 48 23.55 -2.79 6.43
N VAL A 49 24.11 -3.08 5.25
CA VAL A 49 24.62 -2.06 4.32
C VAL A 49 23.58 -1.83 3.23
N VAL A 50 23.09 -0.59 3.10
CA VAL A 50 21.91 -0.22 2.31
C VAL A 50 22.30 0.84 1.28
N ASP A 51 22.00 0.59 0.01
CA ASP A 51 22.16 1.51 -1.11
C ASP A 51 23.59 2.02 -1.31
N VAL A 52 24.58 1.22 -0.95
CA VAL A 52 26.01 1.54 -1.07
C VAL A 52 26.85 0.26 -0.95
N GLY A 53 28.08 0.32 -1.47
CA GLY A 53 29.04 -0.77 -1.33
C GLY A 53 29.16 -1.69 -2.55
N GLY A 54 28.28 -1.54 -3.56
CA GLY A 54 28.36 -2.27 -4.83
C GLY A 54 28.06 -3.77 -4.70
N GLU A 55 27.36 -4.20 -3.65
CA GLU A 55 27.08 -5.61 -3.39
C GLU A 55 25.63 -5.88 -2.97
N HIS A 56 25.03 -6.91 -3.58
CA HIS A 56 23.79 -7.51 -3.12
C HIS A 56 24.06 -8.92 -2.59
N ALA A 57 24.13 -9.04 -1.27
CA ALA A 57 24.37 -10.29 -0.54
C ALA A 57 23.48 -10.36 0.71
N PRO A 58 22.19 -10.74 0.54
CA PRO A 58 21.21 -10.72 1.63
C PRO A 58 21.56 -11.64 2.80
N GLU A 59 22.37 -12.66 2.58
CA GLU A 59 22.91 -13.54 3.65
C GLU A 59 23.92 -12.81 4.56
N ARG A 60 24.49 -11.67 4.11
CA ARG A 60 25.35 -10.75 4.87
C ARG A 60 24.68 -9.41 5.16
N ASN A 61 23.40 -9.27 4.85
CA ASN A 61 22.63 -8.03 4.98
C ASN A 61 23.15 -6.86 4.12
N ASN A 62 23.69 -7.14 2.91
CA ASN A 62 24.11 -6.13 1.95
C ASN A 62 23.04 -5.97 0.85
N PHE A 63 22.51 -4.74 0.72
CA PHE A 63 21.35 -4.40 -0.12
C PHE A 63 21.66 -3.21 -1.04
N ASP A 64 22.63 -3.39 -1.95
CA ASP A 64 22.92 -2.41 -2.99
C ASP A 64 22.49 -2.92 -4.37
N HIS A 65 22.06 -2.02 -5.23
CA HIS A 65 21.55 -2.32 -6.57
C HIS A 65 22.39 -1.68 -7.69
N HIS A 66 23.35 -0.80 -7.38
CA HIS A 66 24.13 -0.04 -8.34
C HIS A 66 25.00 -0.91 -9.26
N GLN A 67 25.33 -2.12 -8.85
CA GLN A 67 26.09 -3.09 -9.65
C GLN A 67 25.22 -3.85 -10.65
N PHE A 68 23.89 -3.70 -10.64
CA PHE A 68 23.02 -4.42 -11.58
C PHE A 68 23.19 -3.88 -13.01
N PRO A 69 23.09 -4.74 -14.04
CA PRO A 69 23.15 -4.32 -15.44
C PRO A 69 22.08 -3.27 -15.78
N ALA A 70 22.36 -2.41 -16.75
CA ALA A 70 21.45 -1.35 -17.16
C ALA A 70 20.10 -1.83 -17.68
N ASP A 71 20.01 -3.06 -18.17
CA ASP A 71 18.78 -3.75 -18.63
C ASP A 71 18.08 -4.54 -17.53
N HIS A 72 18.65 -4.59 -16.32
CA HIS A 72 17.98 -5.21 -15.17
C HIS A 72 16.63 -4.52 -14.91
N PRO A 73 15.56 -5.26 -14.56
CA PRO A 73 14.31 -4.66 -14.11
C PRO A 73 14.55 -3.62 -13.00
N PRO A 74 13.75 -2.53 -12.94
CA PRO A 74 13.90 -1.53 -11.88
C PRO A 74 13.75 -2.17 -10.49
N VAL A 75 14.86 -2.18 -9.73
CA VAL A 75 14.94 -2.67 -8.34
C VAL A 75 15.91 -1.77 -7.60
N CYS A 76 15.46 -1.16 -6.52
CA CYS A 76 16.26 -0.27 -5.68
C CYS A 76 16.52 -0.89 -4.30
N ALA A 77 17.29 -0.23 -3.45
CA ALA A 77 17.63 -0.74 -2.12
C ALA A 77 16.38 -1.06 -1.26
N LEU A 78 15.31 -0.26 -1.38
CA LEU A 78 14.02 -0.55 -0.75
C LEU A 78 13.45 -1.90 -1.20
N SER A 79 13.47 -2.18 -2.50
CA SER A 79 12.96 -3.44 -3.05
C SER A 79 13.71 -4.64 -2.49
N LEU A 80 15.04 -4.53 -2.41
CA LEU A 80 15.91 -5.59 -1.86
C LEU A 80 15.63 -5.86 -0.37
N VAL A 81 15.42 -4.80 0.41
CA VAL A 81 15.04 -4.95 1.83
C VAL A 81 13.64 -5.54 1.98
N LEU A 82 12.65 -5.12 1.16
CA LEU A 82 11.31 -5.73 1.17
C LEU A 82 11.36 -7.22 0.80
N GLN A 83 12.20 -7.61 -0.17
CA GLN A 83 12.43 -9.01 -0.54
C GLN A 83 13.03 -9.80 0.62
N HIS A 84 14.06 -9.25 1.27
CA HIS A 84 14.69 -9.85 2.44
C HIS A 84 13.70 -10.06 3.60
N LEU A 85 12.79 -9.11 3.82
CA LEU A 85 11.73 -9.21 4.82
C LEU A 85 10.54 -10.09 4.39
N GLY A 86 10.53 -10.59 3.16
CA GLY A 86 9.48 -11.47 2.63
C GLY A 86 8.14 -10.79 2.36
N VAL A 87 8.14 -9.45 2.19
CA VAL A 87 6.92 -8.65 1.99
C VAL A 87 6.90 -7.89 0.66
N TYR A 88 7.84 -8.16 -0.23
CA TYR A 88 7.97 -7.44 -1.51
C TYR A 88 6.74 -7.62 -2.42
N GLU A 89 6.23 -8.84 -2.55
CA GLU A 89 5.07 -9.12 -3.41
C GLU A 89 3.81 -8.41 -2.90
N ASP A 90 3.62 -8.37 -1.59
CA ASP A 90 2.53 -7.61 -0.97
C ASP A 90 2.72 -6.10 -1.19
N ALA A 91 3.94 -5.61 -1.02
CA ALA A 91 4.25 -4.21 -1.27
C ALA A 91 4.02 -3.82 -2.74
N ARG A 92 4.42 -4.65 -3.69
CA ARG A 92 4.16 -4.46 -5.14
C ARG A 92 2.67 -4.43 -5.45
N GLN A 93 1.90 -5.25 -4.78
CA GLN A 93 0.46 -5.35 -4.98
C GLN A 93 -0.32 -4.23 -4.29
N PHE A 94 0.13 -3.77 -3.10
CA PHE A 94 -0.64 -2.88 -2.23
C PHE A 94 -0.17 -1.43 -2.25
N CYS A 95 1.08 -1.18 -2.63
CA CYS A 95 1.71 0.14 -2.64
C CYS A 95 1.91 0.63 -4.07
N ASP A 96 0.94 1.33 -4.64
CA ASP A 96 1.00 1.85 -6.02
C ASP A 96 2.18 2.82 -6.25
N TRP A 97 2.78 3.35 -5.17
CA TRP A 97 3.95 4.22 -5.20
C TRP A 97 5.29 3.47 -5.30
N LEU A 98 5.33 2.14 -5.04
CA LEU A 98 6.59 1.39 -4.99
C LEU A 98 7.24 1.30 -6.37
N GLU A 99 6.51 0.85 -7.39
CA GLU A 99 7.04 0.75 -8.74
C GLU A 99 7.52 2.10 -9.31
N PRO A 100 6.76 3.21 -9.17
CA PRO A 100 7.30 4.54 -9.46
C PRO A 100 8.58 4.91 -8.70
N ALA A 101 8.73 4.50 -7.44
CA ALA A 101 9.95 4.74 -6.67
C ALA A 101 11.14 3.95 -7.23
N GLU A 102 10.96 2.67 -7.56
CA GLU A 102 11.96 1.83 -8.23
C GLU A 102 12.42 2.44 -9.58
N TRP A 103 11.47 2.89 -10.40
CA TRP A 103 11.78 3.56 -11.66
C TRP A 103 12.51 4.88 -11.46
N PHE A 104 12.09 5.66 -10.48
CA PHE A 104 12.68 6.97 -10.20
C PHE A 104 14.15 6.86 -9.79
N ASP A 105 14.44 5.92 -8.93
CA ASP A 105 15.78 5.69 -8.44
C ASP A 105 16.70 5.11 -9.52
N THR A 106 16.26 4.06 -10.21
CA THR A 106 17.10 3.32 -11.16
C THR A 106 17.18 3.95 -12.55
N ARG A 107 16.16 4.70 -13.01
CA ARG A 107 16.05 5.27 -14.38
C ARG A 107 16.03 6.79 -14.40
N GLY A 108 15.91 7.41 -13.24
CA GLY A 108 15.84 8.85 -13.08
C GLY A 108 14.50 9.47 -13.49
N PRO A 109 14.28 10.73 -13.09
CA PRO A 109 12.97 11.37 -13.14
C PRO A 109 12.38 11.57 -14.54
N ASN A 110 13.20 11.76 -15.57
CA ASN A 110 12.70 11.99 -16.93
C ASN A 110 12.16 10.71 -17.57
N VAL A 111 12.85 9.57 -17.35
CA VAL A 111 12.42 8.26 -17.87
C VAL A 111 11.17 7.81 -17.12
N THR A 112 11.13 7.99 -15.82
CA THR A 112 9.96 7.67 -14.98
C THR A 112 8.73 8.47 -15.38
N ALA A 113 8.86 9.79 -15.63
CA ALA A 113 7.75 10.61 -16.10
C ALA A 113 7.20 10.10 -17.44
N LYS A 114 8.09 9.74 -18.38
CA LYS A 114 7.71 9.18 -19.68
C LYS A 114 6.99 7.83 -19.51
N TRP A 115 7.49 6.96 -18.66
CA TRP A 115 6.88 5.68 -18.36
C TRP A 115 5.48 5.83 -17.75
N LEU A 116 5.30 6.79 -16.82
CA LEU A 116 4.00 7.13 -16.24
C LEU A 116 3.05 7.85 -17.21
N GLY A 117 3.52 8.25 -18.40
CA GLY A 117 2.70 9.01 -19.36
C GLY A 117 2.38 10.43 -18.90
N VAL A 118 3.22 11.04 -18.03
CA VAL A 118 3.02 12.39 -17.49
C VAL A 118 4.19 13.32 -17.83
N ASP A 119 3.94 14.64 -17.74
CA ASP A 119 4.99 15.66 -17.82
C ASP A 119 5.87 15.61 -16.55
N ARG A 120 7.18 15.81 -16.74
CA ARG A 120 8.17 15.91 -15.65
C ARG A 120 7.77 16.92 -14.57
N ASN A 121 7.20 18.07 -14.97
CA ASN A 121 6.75 19.08 -14.02
C ASN A 121 5.53 18.63 -13.20
N THR A 122 4.72 17.73 -13.72
CA THR A 122 3.58 17.15 -12.98
C THR A 122 4.06 16.36 -11.77
N MET A 123 5.16 15.62 -11.92
CA MET A 123 5.75 14.87 -10.79
C MET A 123 6.23 15.80 -9.66
N THR A 124 6.81 16.96 -10.01
CA THR A 124 7.28 17.93 -8.98
C THR A 124 6.12 18.58 -8.21
N LYS A 125 4.94 18.70 -8.83
CA LYS A 125 3.76 19.25 -8.14
C LYS A 125 3.22 18.36 -7.02
N LEU A 126 3.60 17.09 -7.01
CA LEU A 126 3.19 16.12 -5.99
C LEU A 126 4.13 16.11 -4.76
N ASN A 127 5.25 16.83 -4.81
CA ASN A 127 6.16 16.91 -3.66
C ASN A 127 5.51 17.67 -2.50
N SER A 128 5.52 17.06 -1.32
CA SER A 128 5.03 17.69 -0.12
C SER A 128 6.17 18.23 0.76
N PRO A 129 5.93 19.27 1.58
CA PRO A 129 6.91 19.72 2.57
C PRO A 129 7.33 18.64 3.57
N ILE A 130 6.46 17.64 3.82
CA ILE A 130 6.76 16.51 4.71
C ILE A 130 7.90 15.68 4.13
N ASP A 131 7.75 15.21 2.87
CA ASP A 131 8.78 14.42 2.17
C ASP A 131 10.12 15.15 2.13
N VAL A 132 10.09 16.41 1.66
CA VAL A 132 11.28 17.24 1.52
C VAL A 132 11.98 17.47 2.87
N THR A 133 11.21 17.66 3.96
CA THR A 133 11.78 17.89 5.28
C THR A 133 12.45 16.64 5.82
N VAL A 134 11.80 15.48 5.74
CA VAL A 134 12.37 14.22 6.24
C VAL A 134 13.65 13.86 5.48
N LEU A 135 13.61 13.89 4.14
CA LEU A 135 14.78 13.63 3.29
C LEU A 135 15.94 14.58 3.59
N ARG A 136 15.69 15.89 3.69
CA ARG A 136 16.74 16.88 4.00
C ARG A 136 17.36 16.70 5.38
N ARG A 137 16.58 16.29 6.38
CA ARG A 137 17.11 16.01 7.72
C ARG A 137 17.90 14.73 7.72
N PHE A 138 17.45 13.68 7.05
CA PHE A 138 18.16 12.42 6.91
C PHE A 138 19.49 12.62 6.16
N ALA A 139 19.51 13.38 5.06
CA ALA A 139 20.74 13.70 4.32
C ALA A 139 21.82 14.40 5.17
N LYS A 140 21.41 15.17 6.19
CA LYS A 140 22.33 15.89 7.09
C LYS A 140 22.78 15.07 8.30
N ALA A 141 22.04 14.02 8.64
CA ALA A 141 22.40 13.15 9.75
C ALA A 141 23.61 12.31 9.37
N LYS A 142 24.60 12.22 10.27
CA LYS A 142 25.75 11.30 10.14
C LYS A 142 25.53 10.03 10.95
N HIS A 143 24.80 10.17 12.04
CA HIS A 143 24.50 9.12 12.99
C HIS A 143 23.14 9.41 13.62
N LEU A 144 22.33 8.38 13.77
CA LEU A 144 21.01 8.45 14.41
C LEU A 144 20.91 7.29 15.40
N GLU A 145 20.65 7.61 16.67
CA GLU A 145 20.42 6.62 17.73
C GLU A 145 18.94 6.38 17.97
N PRO A 146 18.55 5.15 18.34
CA PRO A 146 17.21 4.89 18.87
C PRO A 146 16.81 5.88 19.98
N GLY A 147 15.62 6.47 19.87
CA GLY A 147 15.14 7.51 20.79
C GLY A 147 15.38 8.94 20.30
N GLU A 148 16.20 9.17 19.30
CA GLU A 148 16.32 10.49 18.68
C GLU A 148 15.08 10.81 17.82
N PRO A 149 14.61 12.06 17.76
CA PRO A 149 13.36 12.39 17.06
C PRO A 149 13.30 11.95 15.59
N LEU A 150 14.40 12.11 14.85
CA LEU A 150 14.44 11.69 13.45
C LEU A 150 14.47 10.17 13.33
N TRP A 151 15.22 9.49 14.19
CA TRP A 151 15.25 8.03 14.22
C TRP A 151 13.86 7.45 14.52
N GLU A 152 13.12 8.03 15.50
CA GLU A 152 11.77 7.58 15.83
C GLU A 152 10.78 7.81 14.68
N ILE A 153 10.92 8.91 13.92
CA ILE A 153 10.11 9.14 12.71
C ILE A 153 10.38 8.02 11.68
N LEU A 154 11.64 7.67 11.43
CA LEU A 154 11.97 6.58 10.50
C LEU A 154 11.42 5.24 10.99
N ASN A 155 11.59 4.96 12.28
CA ASN A 155 11.04 3.76 12.91
C ASN A 155 9.51 3.66 12.74
N TYR A 156 8.77 4.75 12.96
CA TYR A 156 7.32 4.77 12.73
C TYR A 156 6.96 4.55 11.27
N ILE A 157 7.64 5.21 10.33
CA ILE A 157 7.40 5.01 8.89
C ILE A 157 7.57 3.53 8.51
N GLY A 158 8.64 2.88 8.98
CA GLY A 158 8.88 1.46 8.72
C GLY A 158 7.85 0.55 9.39
N ALA A 159 7.52 0.82 10.66
CA ALA A 159 6.54 0.04 11.42
C ALA A 159 5.14 0.13 10.79
N ASP A 160 4.68 1.35 10.48
CA ASP A 160 3.37 1.58 9.88
C ASP A 160 3.26 0.92 8.49
N LEU A 161 4.33 0.94 7.69
CA LEU A 161 4.35 0.25 6.40
C LEU A 161 4.22 -1.27 6.57
N LEU A 162 4.98 -1.88 7.48
CA LEU A 162 4.91 -3.32 7.75
C LEU A 162 3.55 -3.72 8.32
N GLU A 163 2.97 -2.92 9.20
CA GLU A 163 1.64 -3.14 9.76
C GLU A 163 0.57 -3.05 8.65
N TYR A 164 0.60 -2.00 7.82
CA TYR A 164 -0.30 -1.85 6.68
C TYR A 164 -0.28 -3.06 5.74
N LEU A 165 0.91 -3.54 5.36
CA LEU A 165 1.03 -4.70 4.47
C LEU A 165 0.43 -5.96 5.11
N ARG A 166 0.70 -6.20 6.41
CA ARG A 166 0.18 -7.36 7.15
C ARG A 166 -1.34 -7.30 7.32
N GLU A 167 -1.86 -6.16 7.74
CA GLU A 167 -3.29 -5.96 7.94
C GLU A 167 -4.07 -6.09 6.64
N LEU A 168 -3.57 -5.47 5.54
CA LEU A 168 -4.23 -5.57 4.26
C LEU A 168 -4.19 -7.01 3.71
N ARG A 169 -3.07 -7.72 3.84
CA ARG A 169 -3.00 -9.15 3.47
C ARG A 169 -4.04 -9.97 4.23
N THR A 170 -4.09 -9.82 5.56
CA THR A 170 -5.07 -10.50 6.42
C THR A 170 -6.51 -10.15 5.99
N ARG A 171 -6.76 -8.89 5.68
CA ARG A 171 -8.07 -8.42 5.21
C ARG A 171 -8.44 -9.04 3.86
N LEU A 172 -7.54 -9.07 2.89
CA LEU A 172 -7.79 -9.65 1.57
C LEU A 172 -8.04 -11.15 1.65
N ASP A 173 -7.30 -11.87 2.48
CA ASP A 173 -7.52 -13.31 2.71
C ASP A 173 -8.90 -13.55 3.33
N SER A 174 -9.33 -12.72 4.28
CA SER A 174 -10.68 -12.77 4.86
C SER A 174 -11.76 -12.49 3.82
N ILE A 175 -11.57 -11.48 2.95
CA ILE A 175 -12.51 -11.18 1.85
C ILE A 175 -12.56 -12.36 0.88
N ALA A 176 -11.41 -12.90 0.48
CA ALA A 176 -11.34 -14.01 -0.47
C ALA A 176 -12.10 -15.28 0.01
N GLN A 177 -12.10 -15.53 1.31
CA GLN A 177 -12.82 -16.66 1.91
C GLN A 177 -14.35 -16.48 1.94
N GLN A 178 -14.85 -15.24 1.92
CA GLN A 178 -16.24 -14.93 2.21
C GLN A 178 -16.98 -14.26 1.06
N ALA A 179 -16.28 -13.48 0.23
CA ALA A 179 -16.90 -12.72 -0.84
C ALA A 179 -17.56 -13.63 -1.88
N GLN A 180 -18.69 -13.20 -2.37
CA GLN A 180 -19.44 -13.84 -3.43
C GLN A 180 -19.60 -12.87 -4.59
N ILE A 181 -19.41 -13.35 -5.81
CA ILE A 181 -19.78 -12.59 -7.00
C ILE A 181 -21.15 -13.08 -7.45
N TRP A 182 -22.14 -12.20 -7.35
CA TRP A 182 -23.47 -12.46 -7.85
C TRP A 182 -23.60 -11.97 -9.27
N THR A 183 -24.38 -12.67 -10.09
CA THR A 183 -24.87 -12.16 -11.36
C THR A 183 -26.32 -11.72 -11.17
N VAL A 184 -26.56 -10.42 -11.38
CA VAL A 184 -27.90 -9.83 -11.32
C VAL A 184 -28.13 -9.07 -12.63
N ASP A 185 -29.14 -9.50 -13.42
CA ASP A 185 -29.46 -8.92 -14.72
C ASP A 185 -28.22 -8.72 -15.63
N ASP A 186 -27.43 -9.79 -15.78
CA ASP A 186 -26.20 -9.86 -16.58
C ASP A 186 -25.01 -9.01 -16.08
N HIS A 187 -25.10 -8.46 -14.86
CA HIS A 187 -24.02 -7.68 -14.24
C HIS A 187 -23.45 -8.37 -13.00
N GLU A 188 -22.15 -8.26 -12.82
CA GLU A 188 -21.47 -8.78 -11.65
C GLU A 188 -21.57 -7.80 -10.47
N ILE A 189 -21.91 -8.35 -9.31
CA ILE A 189 -22.04 -7.62 -8.03
C ILE A 189 -21.19 -8.35 -7.00
N LEU A 190 -20.33 -7.63 -6.29
CA LEU A 190 -19.65 -8.22 -5.14
C LEU A 190 -20.55 -8.13 -3.91
N PHE A 191 -20.80 -9.27 -3.30
CA PHE A 191 -21.44 -9.38 -2.00
C PHE A 191 -20.45 -9.88 -0.96
N LEU A 192 -20.30 -9.13 0.13
CA LEU A 192 -19.53 -9.53 1.30
C LEU A 192 -20.52 -9.77 2.46
N PRO A 193 -20.64 -11.01 2.95
CA PRO A 193 -21.56 -11.32 4.04
C PRO A 193 -21.10 -10.67 5.36
N ARG A 194 -22.04 -10.51 6.29
CA ARG A 194 -21.73 -10.07 7.66
C ARG A 194 -21.00 -11.15 8.43
N THR A 195 -19.98 -10.77 9.17
CA THR A 195 -19.21 -11.63 10.08
C THR A 195 -19.40 -11.20 11.52
N ASP A 196 -19.01 -12.06 12.43
CA ASP A 196 -18.92 -11.78 13.86
C ASP A 196 -17.52 -12.26 14.35
N PRO A 197 -16.64 -11.36 14.80
CA PRO A 197 -16.83 -9.91 14.85
C PRO A 197 -16.87 -9.24 13.47
N LEU A 198 -17.55 -8.10 13.37
CA LEU A 198 -17.55 -7.26 12.19
C LEU A 198 -16.27 -6.39 12.19
N PRO A 199 -15.55 -6.29 11.07
CA PRO A 199 -14.43 -5.35 10.95
C PRO A 199 -14.86 -3.89 11.13
N ASP A 200 -13.96 -3.04 11.63
CA ASP A 200 -14.23 -1.60 11.83
C ASP A 200 -14.61 -0.90 10.52
N GLU A 201 -13.97 -1.25 9.42
CA GLU A 201 -14.27 -0.74 8.08
C GLU A 201 -14.63 -1.91 7.13
N PRO A 202 -15.91 -2.35 7.10
CA PRO A 202 -16.32 -3.55 6.35
C PRO A 202 -16.08 -3.48 4.85
N SER A 203 -16.06 -2.28 4.24
CA SER A 203 -15.75 -2.07 2.81
C SER A 203 -14.26 -1.98 2.50
N ALA A 204 -13.39 -1.81 3.50
CA ALA A 204 -11.96 -1.67 3.28
C ALA A 204 -11.37 -2.91 2.59
N GLY A 205 -10.50 -2.69 1.60
CA GLY A 205 -9.82 -3.74 0.85
C GLY A 205 -10.64 -4.37 -0.29
N ILE A 206 -11.94 -4.08 -0.44
CA ILE A 206 -12.77 -4.70 -1.50
C ILE A 206 -12.23 -4.34 -2.90
N ASP A 207 -11.91 -3.07 -3.16
CA ASP A 207 -11.39 -2.63 -4.47
C ASP A 207 -10.06 -3.31 -4.78
N ARG A 208 -9.17 -3.43 -3.79
CA ARG A 208 -7.89 -4.12 -3.93
C ARG A 208 -8.11 -5.62 -4.18
N TYR A 209 -9.03 -6.25 -3.47
CA TYR A 209 -9.41 -7.64 -3.72
C TYR A 209 -9.92 -7.84 -5.15
N LEU A 210 -10.83 -6.97 -5.63
CA LEU A 210 -11.33 -7.04 -7.00
C LEU A 210 -10.21 -6.90 -8.04
N ALA A 211 -9.22 -6.06 -7.77
CA ALA A 211 -8.04 -5.93 -8.62
C ALA A 211 -7.23 -7.24 -8.66
N THR A 212 -7.03 -7.91 -7.51
CA THR A 212 -6.25 -9.16 -7.45
C THR A 212 -6.90 -10.31 -8.20
N ILE A 213 -8.24 -10.36 -8.27
CA ILE A 213 -8.99 -11.39 -8.99
C ILE A 213 -9.38 -10.99 -10.42
N GLY A 214 -8.85 -9.85 -10.93
CA GLY A 214 -9.11 -9.36 -12.29
C GLY A 214 -10.54 -8.87 -12.55
N LYS A 215 -11.27 -8.48 -11.50
CA LYS A 215 -12.68 -8.04 -11.58
C LYS A 215 -12.90 -6.56 -11.30
N ALA A 216 -11.84 -5.76 -11.23
CA ALA A 216 -11.92 -4.34 -10.94
C ALA A 216 -12.78 -3.53 -11.93
N THR A 217 -12.96 -4.01 -13.17
CA THR A 217 -13.74 -3.33 -14.21
C THR A 217 -15.09 -4.00 -14.51
N SER A 218 -15.29 -5.26 -14.13
CA SER A 218 -16.51 -6.01 -14.46
C SER A 218 -17.60 -5.90 -13.38
N VAL A 219 -17.19 -5.70 -12.11
CA VAL A 219 -18.15 -5.55 -11.00
C VAL A 219 -18.78 -4.16 -11.06
N ALA A 220 -20.12 -4.11 -11.05
CA ALA A 220 -20.89 -2.88 -11.18
C ALA A 220 -21.28 -2.25 -9.82
N ALA A 221 -21.48 -3.07 -8.80
CA ALA A 221 -21.82 -2.61 -7.46
C ALA A 221 -21.24 -3.51 -6.36
N LEU A 222 -21.12 -2.92 -5.17
CA LEU A 222 -20.63 -3.58 -3.96
C LEU A 222 -21.75 -3.61 -2.92
N ILE A 223 -21.89 -4.76 -2.27
CA ILE A 223 -22.78 -4.94 -1.12
C ILE A 223 -21.92 -5.45 0.03
N TYR A 224 -21.88 -4.69 1.13
CA TYR A 224 -21.06 -4.99 2.29
C TYR A 224 -21.79 -4.66 3.59
N PRO A 225 -21.47 -5.28 4.73
CA PRO A 225 -22.14 -5.03 6.00
C PRO A 225 -22.10 -3.55 6.40
N ASP A 226 -23.22 -2.99 6.84
CA ASP A 226 -23.20 -1.66 7.45
C ASP A 226 -22.69 -1.76 8.90
N ARG A 227 -21.69 -0.94 9.24
CA ARG A 227 -21.11 -0.88 10.59
C ARG A 227 -22.09 -0.40 11.64
N ARG A 228 -23.05 0.45 11.25
CA ARG A 228 -23.98 1.13 12.16
C ARG A 228 -25.29 0.39 12.42
N GLY A 229 -25.51 -0.73 11.73
CA GLY A 229 -26.75 -1.47 11.82
C GLY A 229 -26.62 -2.94 11.49
N SER A 230 -27.72 -3.65 11.42
CA SER A 230 -27.77 -5.08 11.09
C SER A 230 -27.74 -5.39 9.60
N GLY A 231 -27.95 -4.38 8.75
CA GLY A 231 -28.08 -4.53 7.31
C GLY A 231 -26.80 -4.27 6.53
N TYR A 232 -26.95 -3.69 5.34
CA TYR A 232 -25.90 -3.58 4.35
C TYR A 232 -25.77 -2.16 3.79
N GLY A 233 -24.54 -1.82 3.40
CA GLY A 233 -24.26 -0.73 2.47
C GLY A 233 -24.31 -1.26 1.04
N LEU A 234 -24.90 -0.49 0.13
CA LEU A 234 -24.93 -0.72 -1.31
C LEU A 234 -24.22 0.45 -1.98
N SER A 235 -23.19 0.21 -2.77
CA SER A 235 -22.47 1.28 -3.46
C SER A 235 -22.17 0.94 -4.91
N ARG A 236 -22.10 1.96 -5.77
CA ARG A 236 -21.56 1.80 -7.13
C ARG A 236 -20.09 1.51 -7.04
N HIS A 237 -19.59 0.58 -7.85
CA HIS A 237 -18.17 0.39 -8.02
C HIS A 237 -17.67 1.25 -9.19
N ASN A 238 -16.59 2.00 -9.00
CA ASN A 238 -16.02 2.90 -10.01
C ASN A 238 -17.04 3.85 -10.66
N ASP A 239 -17.94 4.42 -9.85
CA ASP A 239 -19.02 5.29 -10.32
C ASP A 239 -19.87 4.70 -11.46
N ASN A 240 -20.04 3.39 -11.48
CA ASN A 240 -20.76 2.67 -12.52
C ASN A 240 -22.18 3.25 -12.70
N PRO A 241 -22.56 3.70 -13.93
CA PRO A 241 -23.81 4.39 -14.17
C PRO A 241 -25.07 3.50 -14.12
N LEU A 242 -24.93 2.18 -14.03
CA LEU A 242 -26.04 1.24 -13.98
C LEU A 242 -26.87 1.36 -12.71
N TYR A 243 -26.34 1.97 -11.65
CA TYR A 243 -27.03 2.11 -10.38
C TYR A 243 -27.11 3.56 -9.94
N ASP A 244 -28.31 3.95 -9.49
CA ASP A 244 -28.58 5.22 -8.80
C ASP A 244 -29.36 4.94 -7.51
N PHE A 245 -28.68 4.97 -6.40
CA PHE A 245 -29.26 4.64 -5.11
C PHE A 245 -30.19 5.72 -4.55
N THR A 246 -30.34 6.88 -5.19
CA THR A 246 -31.45 7.82 -4.86
C THR A 246 -32.81 7.23 -5.13
N ARG A 247 -32.89 6.28 -6.05
CA ARG A 247 -34.16 5.62 -6.42
C ARG A 247 -34.80 4.79 -5.30
N ILE A 248 -33.98 4.44 -4.30
CA ILE A 248 -34.42 3.64 -3.14
C ILE A 248 -34.46 4.43 -1.84
N ASP A 249 -34.27 5.75 -1.86
CA ASP A 249 -34.24 6.59 -0.67
C ASP A 249 -35.56 6.56 0.16
N LYS A 250 -36.67 6.29 -0.51
CA LYS A 250 -38.03 6.21 0.10
C LYS A 250 -38.42 4.80 0.55
N GLN A 251 -37.59 3.81 0.35
CA GLN A 251 -37.88 2.45 0.82
C GLN A 251 -37.83 2.42 2.36
N PRO A 252 -38.80 1.74 3.01
CA PRO A 252 -38.98 1.82 4.47
C PRO A 252 -37.78 1.32 5.30
N ASP A 253 -36.98 0.46 4.72
CA ASP A 253 -35.80 -0.14 5.31
C ASP A 253 -34.48 0.52 4.86
N VAL A 254 -34.56 1.57 4.01
CA VAL A 254 -33.40 2.39 3.64
C VAL A 254 -33.34 3.61 4.55
N HIS A 255 -32.30 3.70 5.36
CA HIS A 255 -32.11 4.77 6.33
C HIS A 255 -31.13 5.85 5.88
N PHE A 256 -30.44 5.61 4.77
CA PHE A 256 -29.54 6.59 4.15
C PHE A 256 -29.44 6.32 2.64
N ALA A 257 -29.54 7.36 1.84
CA ALA A 257 -29.16 7.36 0.43
C ALA A 257 -28.45 8.69 0.12
N HIS A 258 -27.25 8.60 -0.43
CA HIS A 258 -26.49 9.80 -0.77
C HIS A 258 -27.11 10.51 -1.97
N ALA A 259 -27.24 11.85 -1.92
CA ALA A 259 -27.91 12.66 -2.94
C ALA A 259 -27.32 12.54 -4.37
N ARG A 260 -26.08 12.07 -4.50
CA ARG A 260 -25.45 11.76 -5.80
C ARG A 260 -25.65 10.29 -6.24
N GLY A 261 -26.41 9.50 -5.51
CA GLY A 261 -26.78 8.14 -5.86
C GLY A 261 -25.67 7.10 -5.86
N PHE A 262 -24.47 7.38 -5.30
CA PHE A 262 -23.35 6.42 -5.33
C PHE A 262 -23.39 5.40 -4.20
N VAL A 263 -24.13 5.67 -3.11
CA VAL A 263 -24.25 4.77 -1.97
C VAL A 263 -25.59 4.92 -1.26
N ALA A 264 -26.14 3.80 -0.79
CA ALA A 264 -27.22 3.75 0.18
C ALA A 264 -26.91 2.78 1.31
N LYS A 265 -27.64 2.89 2.42
CA LYS A 265 -27.57 1.98 3.56
C LYS A 265 -28.96 1.54 3.94
N THR A 266 -29.09 0.24 4.17
CA THR A 266 -30.36 -0.40 4.53
C THR A 266 -30.24 -1.18 5.84
N SER A 267 -31.34 -1.29 6.58
CA SER A 267 -31.47 -2.21 7.71
C SER A 267 -31.84 -3.64 7.28
N ALA A 268 -32.13 -3.85 5.98
CA ALA A 268 -32.45 -5.17 5.45
C ALA A 268 -31.26 -6.12 5.68
N ALA A 269 -31.51 -7.24 6.38
CA ALA A 269 -30.54 -8.31 6.59
C ALA A 269 -30.80 -9.50 5.62
N GLU A 270 -32.03 -9.64 5.13
CA GLU A 270 -32.43 -10.70 4.22
C GLU A 270 -31.88 -10.48 2.81
N ILE A 271 -31.13 -11.45 2.30
CA ILE A 271 -30.47 -11.36 0.98
C ILE A 271 -31.46 -11.12 -0.15
N GLY A 272 -32.67 -11.72 -0.07
CA GLY A 272 -33.74 -11.48 -1.05
C GLY A 272 -34.12 -10.01 -1.14
N ARG A 273 -34.29 -9.35 0.02
CA ARG A 273 -34.60 -7.91 0.08
C ARG A 273 -33.45 -7.03 -0.40
N VAL A 274 -32.22 -7.39 -0.08
CA VAL A 274 -31.04 -6.67 -0.57
C VAL A 274 -30.95 -6.72 -2.10
N LYS A 275 -31.23 -7.87 -2.71
CA LYS A 275 -31.29 -8.03 -4.17
C LYS A 275 -32.44 -7.22 -4.80
N GLU A 276 -33.61 -7.18 -4.15
CA GLU A 276 -34.75 -6.35 -4.60
C GLU A 276 -34.39 -4.87 -4.58
N LEU A 277 -33.74 -4.38 -3.49
CA LEU A 277 -33.27 -2.98 -3.41
C LEU A 277 -32.29 -2.66 -4.52
N LEU A 278 -31.38 -3.59 -4.82
CA LEU A 278 -30.43 -3.44 -5.91
C LEU A 278 -31.12 -3.33 -7.25
N GLY A 279 -32.14 -4.17 -7.51
CA GLY A 279 -32.96 -4.10 -8.73
C GLY A 279 -33.73 -2.76 -8.85
N LEU A 280 -34.30 -2.25 -7.75
CA LEU A 280 -34.97 -0.95 -7.71
C LEU A 280 -34.01 0.23 -7.93
N ALA A 281 -32.73 0.10 -7.53
CA ALA A 281 -31.73 1.13 -7.74
C ALA A 281 -31.16 1.15 -9.17
N ARG A 282 -31.51 0.17 -10.01
CA ARG A 282 -31.02 0.11 -11.39
C ARG A 282 -31.63 1.25 -12.24
N VAL A 283 -30.82 1.85 -13.10
CA VAL A 283 -31.19 2.94 -14.03
C VAL A 283 -31.82 2.38 -15.29
#